data_7980b8a3636639693884a6077d28c2fa
#
_entry.id   7980b8a3636639693884a6077d28c2fa
#
_cell.length_a   1.000
_cell.length_b   1.000
_cell.length_c   1.000
_cell.angle_alpha   90.00
_cell.angle_beta   90.00
_cell.angle_gamma   90.00
#
_symmetry.space_group_name_H-M   'P 1'
#
loop_
_entity.id
_entity.type
_entity.pdbx_description
1 polymer ?
#
loop_
_entity_poly.entity_id
_entity_poly.type
_entity_poly.pdbx_seq_one_letter_code
_entity_poly.pdbx_strand_id
1 'polypeptide(L)'
;MRIVTYLSGFKVKDSNIAIAHDDVFEIMRELEGRWCRPFTSDTVGTILFLIQDDRFFCRSVIKPNNIMSIPVSINIEKEKWVKAKIRLPLSEGNETENVRELLVACGCEARSISYNRLPFSSISFKSDGEMIDIPCGDFQLDIKINSLEGFKKAYIQGVGDYKEYGCGMITLNNNQVINKQRDK
;
A
#
# COMPACT_ATOMS: atom_id res chain seq x y z
N MET A 1 -10.16 -6.93 -16.44
CA MET A 1 -10.56 -7.46 -15.10
C MET A 1 -10.91 -6.31 -14.18
N ARG A 2 -11.96 -6.44 -13.40
CA ARG A 2 -12.37 -5.42 -12.41
C ARG A 2 -11.98 -5.86 -11.00
N ILE A 3 -11.33 -4.96 -10.24
CA ILE A 3 -11.02 -5.17 -8.83
C ILE A 3 -11.80 -4.11 -8.03
N VAL A 4 -12.48 -4.54 -6.97
CA VAL A 4 -13.19 -3.65 -6.05
C VAL A 4 -12.53 -3.74 -4.69
N THR A 5 -12.20 -2.59 -4.11
CA THR A 5 -11.65 -2.43 -2.77
C THR A 5 -12.34 -1.28 -2.05
N TYR A 6 -12.10 -1.13 -0.78
CA TYR A 6 -12.61 -0.04 0.04
C TYR A 6 -11.44 0.79 0.54
N LEU A 7 -11.51 2.11 0.33
CA LEU A 7 -10.52 3.07 0.78
C LEU A 7 -11.09 3.82 1.99
N SER A 8 -10.35 3.83 3.07
CA SER A 8 -10.66 4.62 4.26
C SER A 8 -9.48 5.55 4.57
N GLY A 9 -9.75 6.70 5.13
CA GLY A 9 -8.73 7.67 5.50
C GLY A 9 -9.00 8.26 6.87
N PHE A 10 -7.94 8.45 7.64
CA PHE A 10 -7.98 9.02 8.98
C PHE A 10 -6.91 10.09 9.11
N LYS A 11 -7.17 11.09 9.95
CA LYS A 11 -6.13 12.01 10.35
C LYS A 11 -5.35 11.39 11.51
N VAL A 12 -4.02 11.33 11.39
CA VAL A 12 -3.14 10.92 12.51
C VAL A 12 -2.86 12.10 13.41
N LYS A 13 -2.68 11.85 14.71
CA LYS A 13 -2.49 12.90 15.71
C LYS A 13 -1.15 13.61 15.60
N ASP A 14 -0.14 12.90 15.11
CA ASP A 14 1.21 13.40 14.96
C ASP A 14 1.71 13.15 13.53
N SER A 15 2.34 14.15 12.94
CA SER A 15 2.95 14.05 11.60
C SER A 15 4.33 13.39 11.62
N ASN A 16 4.87 13.09 12.81
CA ASN A 16 6.12 12.35 12.94
C ASN A 16 5.87 10.87 12.64
N ILE A 17 6.36 10.41 11.49
CA ILE A 17 6.15 9.04 10.99
C ILE A 17 6.65 7.98 12.00
N ALA A 18 7.68 8.28 12.79
CA ALA A 18 8.21 7.38 13.81
C ALA A 18 7.21 7.17 14.97
N ILE A 19 6.53 8.24 15.40
CA ILE A 19 5.50 8.19 16.45
C ILE A 19 4.19 7.63 15.87
N ALA A 20 3.87 8.02 14.62
CA ALA A 20 2.70 7.51 13.91
C ALA A 20 2.71 5.99 13.73
N HIS A 21 3.87 5.34 13.82
CA HIS A 21 3.97 3.90 13.70
C HIS A 21 3.35 3.16 14.90
N ASP A 22 3.67 3.58 16.13
CA ASP A 22 3.07 2.99 17.32
C ASP A 22 1.56 3.35 17.40
N ASP A 23 1.21 4.57 17.01
CA ASP A 23 -0.18 5.02 16.87
C ASP A 23 -0.94 4.21 15.80
N VAL A 24 -0.26 3.78 14.72
CA VAL A 24 -0.88 2.94 13.68
C VAL A 24 -1.26 1.57 14.23
N PHE A 25 -0.42 0.93 15.04
CA PHE A 25 -0.80 -0.34 15.68
C PHE A 25 -1.96 -0.18 16.65
N GLU A 26 -2.04 0.92 17.41
CA GLU A 26 -3.20 1.23 18.23
C GLU A 26 -4.45 1.47 17.38
N ILE A 27 -4.32 2.29 16.33
CA ILE A 27 -5.41 2.53 15.38
C ILE A 27 -5.84 1.23 14.72
N MET A 28 -4.93 0.39 14.28
CA MET A 28 -5.27 -0.90 13.67
C MET A 28 -5.92 -1.84 14.67
N ARG A 29 -5.50 -1.86 15.94
CA ARG A 29 -6.16 -2.61 17.03
C ARG A 29 -7.56 -2.10 17.32
N GLU A 30 -7.75 -0.80 17.37
CA GLU A 30 -9.09 -0.20 17.50
C GLU A 30 -9.98 -0.52 16.30
N LEU A 31 -9.38 -0.55 15.10
CA LEU A 31 -10.08 -0.86 13.86
C LEU A 31 -10.41 -2.34 13.74
N GLU A 32 -9.65 -3.25 14.35
CA GLU A 32 -9.95 -4.69 14.33
C GLU A 32 -11.38 -5.00 14.76
N GLY A 33 -11.86 -4.38 15.81
CA GLY A 33 -13.25 -4.52 16.25
C GLY A 33 -14.28 -3.97 15.26
N ARG A 34 -13.86 -3.16 14.28
CA ARG A 34 -14.68 -2.53 13.24
C ARG A 34 -14.54 -3.21 11.88
N TRP A 35 -13.54 -4.07 11.72
CA TRP A 35 -13.33 -4.87 10.52
C TRP A 35 -13.94 -6.25 10.74
N CYS A 36 -14.45 -6.86 9.67
CA CYS A 36 -15.09 -8.18 9.75
C CYS A 36 -14.13 -9.31 10.11
N ARG A 37 -12.84 -9.05 10.17
CA ARG A 37 -11.80 -10.01 10.55
C ARG A 37 -10.71 -9.31 11.36
N PRO A 38 -10.14 -9.97 12.38
CA PRO A 38 -9.03 -9.44 13.13
C PRO A 38 -7.80 -9.22 12.24
N PHE A 39 -7.01 -8.22 12.58
CA PHE A 39 -5.73 -7.94 11.93
C PHE A 39 -4.68 -8.91 12.49
N THR A 40 -4.60 -10.08 11.87
CA THR A 40 -3.61 -11.11 12.20
C THR A 40 -2.56 -11.16 11.09
N SER A 41 -1.45 -11.87 11.31
CA SER A 41 -0.45 -12.15 10.28
C SER A 41 -1.09 -12.70 9.00
N ASP A 42 -2.14 -13.51 9.13
CA ASP A 42 -2.86 -14.10 8.00
C ASP A 42 -3.78 -13.09 7.28
N THR A 43 -4.14 -11.99 7.94
CA THR A 43 -4.99 -10.92 7.37
C THR A 43 -4.21 -9.70 6.90
N VAL A 44 -2.92 -9.62 7.17
CA VAL A 44 -2.02 -8.54 6.68
C VAL A 44 -2.15 -8.35 5.17
N GLY A 45 -2.34 -9.43 4.42
CA GLY A 45 -2.57 -9.38 2.98
C GLY A 45 -3.95 -8.87 2.53
N THR A 46 -4.86 -8.53 3.44
CA THR A 46 -6.21 -8.04 3.10
C THR A 46 -6.44 -6.58 3.46
N ILE A 47 -5.58 -6.03 4.28
CA ILE A 47 -5.59 -4.62 4.70
C ILE A 47 -4.21 -4.05 4.46
N LEU A 48 -4.11 -3.11 3.54
CA LEU A 48 -2.89 -2.38 3.24
C LEU A 48 -3.07 -0.93 3.63
N PHE A 49 -2.02 -0.31 4.11
CA PHE A 49 -2.07 1.10 4.47
C PHE A 49 -0.84 1.88 3.99
N LEU A 50 -0.99 3.19 3.99
CA LEU A 50 0.05 4.16 3.69
C LEU A 50 -0.16 5.37 4.57
N ILE A 51 0.91 5.86 5.19
CA ILE A 51 0.91 7.16 5.86
C ILE A 51 1.51 8.16 4.90
N GLN A 52 0.76 9.21 4.63
CA GLN A 52 1.22 10.34 3.82
C GLN A 52 0.81 11.63 4.50
N ASP A 53 1.79 12.48 4.79
CA ASP A 53 1.64 13.70 5.57
C ASP A 53 1.03 13.39 6.96
N ASP A 54 -0.09 14.01 7.31
CA ASP A 54 -0.83 13.80 8.55
C ASP A 54 -2.00 12.81 8.39
N ARG A 55 -2.01 12.01 7.32
CA ARG A 55 -3.11 11.12 6.98
C ARG A 55 -2.68 9.67 6.85
N PHE A 56 -3.48 8.83 7.47
CA PHE A 56 -3.46 7.38 7.31
C PHE A 56 -4.48 6.99 6.25
N PHE A 57 -4.02 6.33 5.19
CA PHE A 57 -4.87 5.76 4.16
C PHE A 57 -4.82 4.25 4.25
N CYS A 58 -5.99 3.63 4.27
CA CYS A 58 -6.12 2.19 4.37
C CYS A 58 -6.96 1.65 3.22
N ARG A 59 -6.52 0.57 2.62
CA ARG A 59 -7.25 -0.17 1.59
C ARG A 59 -7.53 -1.59 2.04
N SER A 60 -8.79 -2.03 1.88
CA SER A 60 -9.21 -3.38 2.20
C SER A 60 -10.09 -3.98 1.10
N VAL A 61 -10.16 -5.30 1.04
CA VAL A 61 -11.10 -6.03 0.18
C VAL A 61 -12.47 -6.20 0.83
N ILE A 62 -12.54 -6.07 2.14
CA ILE A 62 -13.76 -6.18 2.94
C ILE A 62 -14.18 -4.78 3.34
N LYS A 63 -15.46 -4.47 3.18
CA LYS A 63 -16.00 -3.20 3.66
C LYS A 63 -15.89 -3.13 5.19
N PRO A 64 -15.22 -2.10 5.74
CA PRO A 64 -15.12 -1.92 7.18
C PRO A 64 -16.49 -1.66 7.81
N ASN A 65 -16.71 -2.18 9.01
CA ASN A 65 -17.89 -1.85 9.81
C ASN A 65 -17.66 -0.53 10.54
N ASN A 66 -18.70 0.34 10.57
CA ASN A 66 -18.69 1.59 11.33
C ASN A 66 -17.55 2.57 11.02
N ILE A 67 -16.91 2.42 9.86
CA ILE A 67 -15.90 3.33 9.36
C ILE A 67 -16.34 3.87 8.01
N MET A 68 -16.18 5.17 7.84
CA MET A 68 -16.41 5.79 6.54
C MET A 68 -15.42 5.23 5.51
N SER A 69 -15.94 4.57 4.49
CA SER A 69 -15.13 3.99 3.43
C SER A 69 -15.74 4.26 2.07
N ILE A 70 -14.89 4.50 1.09
CA ILE A 70 -15.29 4.75 -0.30
C ILE A 70 -14.98 3.48 -1.10
N PRO A 71 -15.96 2.89 -1.80
CA PRO A 71 -15.69 1.81 -2.72
C PRO A 71 -14.89 2.34 -3.92
N VAL A 72 -13.74 1.74 -4.15
CA VAL A 72 -12.86 2.05 -5.28
C VAL A 72 -12.87 0.87 -6.23
N SER A 73 -13.21 1.13 -7.49
CA SER A 73 -13.20 0.14 -8.55
C SER A 73 -12.13 0.50 -9.57
N ILE A 74 -11.21 -0.42 -9.83
CA ILE A 74 -10.24 -0.29 -10.91
C ILE A 74 -10.52 -1.32 -12.00
N ASN A 75 -10.37 -0.90 -13.25
CA ASN A 75 -10.38 -1.80 -14.39
C ASN A 75 -8.95 -1.96 -14.90
N ILE A 76 -8.48 -3.21 -14.92
CA ILE A 76 -7.17 -3.55 -15.45
C ILE A 76 -7.30 -4.42 -16.69
N GLU A 77 -6.42 -4.16 -17.64
CA GLU A 77 -6.36 -4.85 -18.92
C GLU A 77 -4.94 -5.42 -19.09
N LYS A 78 -4.87 -6.64 -19.64
CA LYS A 78 -3.60 -7.27 -19.97
C LYS A 78 -2.88 -6.45 -21.03
N GLU A 79 -1.54 -6.46 -20.99
CA GLU A 79 -0.64 -5.76 -21.91
C GLU A 79 -0.78 -4.22 -21.93
N LYS A 80 -1.52 -3.65 -20.97
CA LYS A 80 -1.68 -2.20 -20.86
C LYS A 80 -0.66 -1.59 -19.91
N TRP A 81 -0.12 -0.45 -20.31
CA TRP A 81 0.77 0.36 -19.47
C TRP A 81 -0.04 1.19 -18.48
N VAL A 82 0.38 1.17 -17.23
CA VAL A 82 -0.24 1.93 -16.15
C VAL A 82 0.79 2.62 -15.29
N LYS A 83 0.49 3.83 -14.85
CA LYS A 83 1.32 4.57 -13.88
C LYS A 83 0.88 4.21 -12.48
N ALA A 84 1.83 3.80 -11.67
CA ALA A 84 1.62 3.38 -10.30
C ALA A 84 2.62 4.05 -9.36
N LYS A 85 2.29 4.05 -8.07
CA LYS A 85 3.21 4.40 -6.99
C LYS A 85 3.19 3.31 -5.95
N ILE A 86 4.33 3.10 -5.30
CA ILE A 86 4.48 2.14 -4.21
C ILE A 86 5.57 2.64 -3.25
N ARG A 87 5.35 2.45 -1.95
CA ARG A 87 6.41 2.61 -0.94
C ARG A 87 7.02 1.26 -0.65
N LEU A 88 8.34 1.18 -0.68
CA LEU A 88 9.09 -0.04 -0.38
C LEU A 88 10.27 0.28 0.54
N PRO A 89 10.70 -0.69 1.36
CA PRO A 89 11.96 -0.57 2.07
C PRO A 89 13.11 -0.45 1.07
N LEU A 90 14.12 0.33 1.45
CA LEU A 90 15.37 0.42 0.70
C LEU A 90 16.32 -0.63 1.24
N SER A 91 16.96 -1.38 0.34
CA SER A 91 17.98 -2.36 0.65
C SER A 91 19.35 -1.86 0.21
N GLU A 92 20.39 -2.58 0.54
CA GLU A 92 21.72 -2.32 -0.04
C GLU A 92 21.75 -2.81 -1.49
N GLY A 93 22.25 -1.96 -2.40
CA GLY A 93 22.44 -2.33 -3.80
C GLY A 93 21.66 -1.50 -4.81
N ASN A 94 21.22 -2.13 -5.89
CA ASN A 94 20.48 -1.46 -6.96
C ASN A 94 18.97 -1.50 -6.70
N GLU A 95 18.43 -0.47 -6.06
CA GLU A 95 17.01 -0.36 -5.70
C GLU A 95 16.06 -0.54 -6.89
N THR A 96 16.43 0.00 -8.04
CA THR A 96 15.56 -0.11 -9.23
C THR A 96 15.51 -1.54 -9.76
N GLU A 97 16.59 -2.31 -9.63
CA GLU A 97 16.61 -3.72 -10.04
C GLU A 97 15.81 -4.59 -9.08
N ASN A 98 15.99 -4.38 -7.78
CA ASN A 98 15.21 -5.08 -6.76
C ASN A 98 13.70 -4.87 -6.97
N VAL A 99 13.28 -3.63 -7.24
CA VAL A 99 11.87 -3.32 -7.55
C VAL A 99 11.42 -3.97 -8.86
N ARG A 100 12.29 -4.05 -9.85
CA ARG A 100 11.99 -4.72 -11.12
C ARG A 100 11.72 -6.21 -10.92
N GLU A 101 12.53 -6.90 -10.14
CA GLU A 101 12.35 -8.31 -9.81
C GLU A 101 11.04 -8.56 -9.06
N LEU A 102 10.72 -7.70 -8.08
CA LEU A 102 9.43 -7.76 -7.36
C LEU A 102 8.25 -7.59 -8.32
N LEU A 103 8.33 -6.66 -9.28
CA LEU A 103 7.27 -6.45 -10.27
C LEU A 103 7.12 -7.64 -11.22
N VAL A 104 8.22 -8.26 -11.64
CA VAL A 104 8.19 -9.48 -12.46
C VAL A 104 7.49 -10.61 -11.71
N ALA A 105 7.79 -10.81 -10.43
CA ALA A 105 7.11 -11.79 -9.58
C ALA A 105 5.60 -11.52 -9.45
N CYS A 106 5.18 -10.25 -9.58
CA CYS A 106 3.79 -9.83 -9.63
C CYS A 106 3.14 -9.93 -11.01
N GLY A 107 3.86 -10.45 -12.00
CA GLY A 107 3.39 -10.54 -13.39
C GLY A 107 3.34 -9.20 -14.11
N CYS A 108 4.22 -8.27 -13.76
CA CYS A 108 4.36 -6.96 -14.38
C CYS A 108 5.74 -6.78 -14.99
N GLU A 109 5.82 -5.92 -16.01
CA GLU A 109 7.06 -5.46 -16.61
C GLU A 109 7.15 -3.94 -16.42
N ALA A 110 8.31 -3.44 -15.99
CA ALA A 110 8.51 -2.01 -15.81
C ALA A 110 9.40 -1.44 -16.92
N ARG A 111 8.94 -0.38 -17.60
CA ARG A 111 9.77 0.40 -18.54
C ARG A 111 10.44 1.59 -17.88
N SER A 112 9.87 2.10 -16.77
CA SER A 112 10.41 3.22 -16.03
C SER A 112 10.19 3.00 -14.54
N ILE A 113 11.25 3.15 -13.77
CA ILE A 113 11.24 3.13 -12.30
C ILE A 113 12.06 4.35 -11.86
N SER A 114 11.45 5.23 -11.10
CA SER A 114 12.13 6.30 -10.40
C SER A 114 11.68 6.31 -8.94
N TYR A 115 12.52 6.77 -8.03
CA TYR A 115 12.15 6.86 -6.62
C TYR A 115 12.73 8.11 -5.98
N ASN A 116 12.04 8.57 -4.96
CA ASN A 116 12.52 9.59 -4.06
C ASN A 116 12.84 8.92 -2.72
N ARG A 117 14.10 8.98 -2.31
CA ARG A 117 14.47 8.66 -0.95
C ARG A 117 13.93 9.76 -0.07
N LEU A 118 12.98 9.43 0.79
CA LEU A 118 12.40 10.40 1.71
C LEU A 118 13.37 10.59 2.88
N PRO A 119 13.84 11.80 3.16
CA PRO A 119 14.87 12.03 4.18
C PRO A 119 14.45 11.65 5.61
N PHE A 120 13.16 11.42 5.85
CA PHE A 120 12.60 11.10 7.16
C PHE A 120 11.62 9.92 7.15
N SER A 121 11.61 9.13 6.11
CA SER A 121 10.72 7.97 6.01
C SER A 121 11.44 6.67 6.35
N SER A 122 12.25 6.69 7.39
CA SER A 122 12.52 5.46 8.09
C SER A 122 11.25 5.08 8.86
N ILE A 123 10.85 3.84 8.71
CA ILE A 123 9.90 3.25 9.64
C ILE A 123 10.69 2.92 10.89
N SER A 124 10.42 3.63 11.98
CA SER A 124 11.06 3.37 13.26
C SER A 124 10.11 2.64 14.17
N PHE A 125 10.51 1.50 14.71
CA PHE A 125 9.72 0.75 15.68
C PHE A 125 10.63 0.14 16.74
N LYS A 126 10.08 -0.14 17.93
CA LYS A 126 10.77 -0.83 18.98
C LYS A 126 10.57 -2.34 18.85
N SER A 127 11.68 -3.07 18.77
CA SER A 127 11.68 -4.52 18.92
C SER A 127 12.69 -4.90 19.99
N ASP A 128 12.24 -5.63 21.02
CA ASP A 128 13.06 -6.09 22.14
C ASP A 128 13.84 -4.99 22.87
N GLY A 129 13.29 -3.78 22.89
CA GLY A 129 13.90 -2.61 23.54
C GLY A 129 14.84 -1.79 22.66
N GLU A 130 15.16 -2.26 21.47
CA GLU A 130 15.96 -1.56 20.47
C GLU A 130 15.10 -0.84 19.45
N MET A 131 15.56 0.33 19.00
CA MET A 131 14.93 1.04 17.87
C MET A 131 15.46 0.46 16.57
N ILE A 132 14.56 0.00 15.73
CA ILE A 132 14.85 -0.47 14.38
C ILE A 132 14.36 0.57 13.39
N ASP A 133 15.28 1.07 12.56
CA ASP A 133 14.97 2.02 11.49
C ASP A 133 15.07 1.34 10.13
N ILE A 134 13.98 1.35 9.37
CA ILE A 134 13.92 0.81 8.02
C ILE A 134 13.84 1.98 7.04
N PRO A 135 14.90 2.27 6.28
CA PRO A 135 14.85 3.30 5.26
C PRO A 135 13.85 2.90 4.16
N CYS A 136 13.00 3.82 3.75
CA CYS A 136 12.00 3.61 2.72
C CYS A 136 12.14 4.59 1.56
N GLY A 137 11.65 4.19 0.40
CA GLY A 137 11.52 5.03 -0.78
C GLY A 137 10.12 4.98 -1.39
N ASP A 138 9.67 6.11 -1.91
CA ASP A 138 8.44 6.19 -2.71
C ASP A 138 8.80 6.06 -4.18
N PHE A 139 8.45 4.93 -4.76
CA PHE A 139 8.71 4.59 -6.16
C PHE A 139 7.57 5.03 -7.06
N GLN A 140 7.92 5.65 -8.18
CA GLN A 140 7.02 5.95 -9.29
C GLN A 140 7.32 4.98 -10.41
N LEU A 141 6.29 4.29 -10.88
CA LEU A 141 6.38 3.16 -11.78
C LEU A 141 5.57 3.42 -13.04
N ASP A 142 6.11 3.03 -14.17
CA ASP A 142 5.34 2.85 -15.41
C ASP A 142 5.42 1.36 -15.78
N ILE A 143 4.35 0.63 -15.55
CA ILE A 143 4.33 -0.84 -15.61
C ILE A 143 3.33 -1.34 -16.63
N LYS A 144 3.67 -2.44 -17.29
CA LYS A 144 2.78 -3.22 -18.15
C LYS A 144 2.31 -4.47 -17.39
N ILE A 145 1.02 -4.70 -17.41
CA ILE A 145 0.40 -5.83 -16.72
C ILE A 145 0.38 -7.03 -17.66
N ASN A 146 1.28 -7.99 -17.44
CA ASN A 146 1.39 -9.21 -18.23
C ASN A 146 0.53 -10.35 -17.66
N SER A 147 0.31 -10.34 -16.33
CA SER A 147 -0.56 -11.28 -15.63
C SER A 147 -1.63 -10.54 -14.83
N LEU A 148 -2.90 -10.69 -15.23
CA LEU A 148 -4.02 -10.07 -14.52
C LEU A 148 -4.18 -10.61 -13.08
N GLU A 149 -4.02 -11.91 -12.90
CA GLU A 149 -4.14 -12.55 -11.58
C GLU A 149 -2.94 -12.21 -10.69
N GLY A 150 -1.71 -12.18 -11.25
CA GLY A 150 -0.52 -11.75 -10.52
C GLY A 150 -0.64 -10.30 -10.04
N PHE A 151 -1.06 -9.39 -10.92
CA PHE A 151 -1.29 -8.00 -10.54
C PHE A 151 -2.43 -7.83 -9.54
N LYS A 152 -3.54 -8.56 -9.70
CA LYS A 152 -4.66 -8.54 -8.74
C LYS A 152 -4.19 -8.94 -7.35
N LYS A 153 -3.41 -10.04 -7.25
CA LYS A 153 -2.83 -10.50 -5.99
C LYS A 153 -1.95 -9.41 -5.38
N ALA A 154 -1.02 -8.85 -6.16
CA ALA A 154 -0.13 -7.76 -5.72
C ALA A 154 -0.91 -6.51 -5.28
N TYR A 155 -1.94 -6.13 -6.01
CA TYR A 155 -2.79 -4.98 -5.68
C TYR A 155 -3.56 -5.17 -4.38
N ILE A 156 -4.04 -6.38 -4.11
CA ILE A 156 -4.82 -6.73 -2.92
C ILE A 156 -3.92 -6.99 -1.71
N GLN A 157 -2.88 -7.78 -1.88
CA GLN A 157 -2.03 -8.29 -0.80
C GLN A 157 -0.78 -7.45 -0.56
N GLY A 158 -0.50 -6.49 -1.44
CA GLY A 158 0.74 -5.73 -1.41
C GLY A 158 1.94 -6.49 -1.98
N VAL A 159 3.04 -5.78 -2.13
CA VAL A 159 4.30 -6.25 -2.72
C VAL A 159 5.44 -6.06 -1.74
N GLY A 160 6.36 -7.02 -1.68
CA GLY A 160 7.55 -6.94 -0.83
C GLY A 160 7.26 -7.15 0.64
N ASP A 161 8.22 -6.74 1.46
CA ASP A 161 8.22 -6.89 2.90
C ASP A 161 7.68 -5.64 3.62
N TYR A 162 7.56 -5.73 4.94
CA TYR A 162 7.14 -4.63 5.83
C TYR A 162 5.77 -4.02 5.48
N LYS A 163 4.84 -4.85 5.03
CA LYS A 163 3.46 -4.42 4.71
C LYS A 163 2.69 -3.97 5.95
N GLU A 164 2.98 -4.62 7.08
CA GLU A 164 2.49 -4.26 8.42
C GLU A 164 2.97 -2.89 8.88
N TYR A 165 3.95 -2.32 8.20
CA TYR A 165 4.52 -1.01 8.48
C TYR A 165 4.20 0.03 7.39
N GLY A 166 3.25 -0.26 6.51
CA GLY A 166 2.79 0.67 5.47
C GLY A 166 3.55 0.61 4.17
N CYS A 167 4.38 -0.42 3.96
CA CYS A 167 4.99 -0.70 2.68
C CYS A 167 4.09 -1.54 1.76
N GLY A 168 4.43 -1.62 0.50
CA GLY A 168 3.87 -2.58 -0.44
C GLY A 168 2.51 -2.23 -1.04
N MET A 169 1.86 -1.15 -0.64
CA MET A 169 0.57 -0.75 -1.20
C MET A 169 0.74 -0.08 -2.57
N ILE A 170 0.37 -0.79 -3.65
CA ILE A 170 0.35 -0.20 -5.00
C ILE A 170 -0.82 0.79 -5.11
N THR A 171 -0.54 2.03 -5.50
CA THR A 171 -1.56 3.03 -5.85
C THR A 171 -1.48 3.35 -7.34
N LEU A 172 -2.63 3.47 -8.01
CA LEU A 172 -2.72 3.83 -9.41
C LEU A 172 -3.09 5.30 -9.56
N ASN A 173 -2.54 5.97 -10.58
CA ASN A 173 -2.88 7.35 -10.86
C ASN A 173 -4.36 7.47 -11.32
N ASN A 174 -5.00 8.58 -10.95
CA ASN A 174 -6.46 8.84 -10.99
C ASN A 174 -7.20 8.57 -12.32
N ASN A 175 -6.51 8.42 -13.44
CA ASN A 175 -7.17 8.18 -14.73
C ASN A 175 -7.74 6.75 -14.90
N GLN A 176 -7.54 5.86 -13.92
CA GLN A 176 -7.98 4.47 -13.96
C GLN A 176 -9.00 4.13 -12.85
N VAL A 177 -9.24 5.08 -11.94
CA VAL A 177 -10.20 4.92 -10.84
C VAL A 177 -11.56 5.42 -11.30
N ILE A 178 -12.47 4.51 -11.57
CA ILE A 178 -13.86 4.85 -11.85
C ILE A 178 -14.59 5.04 -10.52
N ASN A 179 -14.71 6.28 -10.07
CA ASN A 179 -15.63 6.62 -8.99
C ASN A 179 -17.07 6.49 -9.51
N LYS A 180 -17.74 5.39 -9.19
CA LYS A 180 -19.19 5.31 -9.33
C LYS A 180 -19.86 6.11 -8.22
N GLN A 181 -19.79 7.43 -8.31
CA GLN A 181 -20.71 8.34 -7.62
C GLN A 181 -21.17 9.41 -8.58
N ARG A 182 -22.06 9.05 -9.49
CA ARG A 182 -23.02 9.97 -10.13
C ARG A 182 -24.08 9.10 -10.80
N ASP A 183 -24.99 8.61 -9.99
CA ASP A 183 -26.34 8.28 -10.42
C ASP A 183 -27.18 8.18 -9.16
N LYS A 184 -27.67 9.35 -8.70
CA LYS A 184 -29.00 9.58 -8.14
C LYS A 184 -29.26 11.08 -8.06
#